data_6ae04af9b4154db20ae2713ec8da8360
#
_entry.id   6ae04af9b4154db20ae2713ec8da8360
#
_cell.length_a   1.000
_cell.length_b   1.000
_cell.length_c   1.000
_cell.angle_alpha   90.00
_cell.angle_beta   90.00
_cell.angle_gamma   90.00
#
_symmetry.space_group_name_H-M   'P 1'
#
loop_
_entity.id
_entity.type
_entity.pdbx_description
1 polymer ?
#
loop_
_entity_poly.entity_id
_entity_poly.type
_entity_poly.pdbx_seq_one_letter_code
_entity_poly.pdbx_strand_id
1 'polypeptide(L)'
;CLGRVLNALDRLKLTDNTIVVFISDHGYHLGHKGLWQKSDLFEGSDRVPMIISVPGMKNAGQSTSSLAELVDLYPTLSDLCELPKPTHLKGQSLVKVLDEPEATVREAAFTVTRIRKRMPGQKGRERLLGHTIRTKRYRYTEWADGKYGIELYDYDDDPDEIINLTKCASHKDILKRMQ
;
A
#
# COMPACT_ATOMS: atom_id res chain seq x y z
N CYS A 1 8.06 4.98 22.00
CA CYS A 1 9.33 4.35 21.56
C CYS A 1 10.02 5.16 20.48
N LEU A 2 9.34 5.61 19.39
CA LEU A 2 9.94 6.38 18.29
C LEU A 2 10.67 7.64 18.79
N GLY A 3 10.04 8.45 19.64
CA GLY A 3 10.67 9.67 20.18
C GLY A 3 12.02 9.43 20.88
N ARG A 4 12.19 8.28 21.56
CA ARG A 4 13.48 7.94 22.18
C ARG A 4 14.59 7.73 21.14
N VAL A 5 14.25 7.18 19.96
CA VAL A 5 15.20 6.98 18.87
C VAL A 5 15.57 8.33 18.26
N LEU A 6 14.58 9.17 17.95
CA LEU A 6 14.81 10.51 17.39
C LEU A 6 15.63 11.39 18.36
N ASN A 7 15.31 11.39 19.64
CA ASN A 7 16.09 12.11 20.65
C ASN A 7 17.54 11.59 20.75
N ALA A 8 17.77 10.30 20.47
CA ALA A 8 19.14 9.77 20.44
C ALA A 8 19.92 10.28 19.23
N LEU A 9 19.30 10.38 18.04
CA LEU A 9 19.90 11.00 16.86
C LEU A 9 20.31 12.45 17.15
N ASP A 10 19.42 13.22 17.75
CA ASP A 10 19.68 14.61 18.10
C ASP A 10 20.84 14.76 19.08
N ARG A 11 20.79 13.98 20.18
CA ARG A 11 21.85 13.98 21.21
C ARG A 11 23.21 13.59 20.66
N LEU A 12 23.23 12.66 19.68
CA LEU A 12 24.46 12.18 19.04
C LEU A 12 24.89 13.06 17.86
N LYS A 13 24.13 14.11 17.53
CA LYS A 13 24.36 15.00 16.37
C LYS A 13 24.39 14.25 15.04
N LEU A 14 23.52 13.27 14.88
CA LEU A 14 23.41 12.45 13.67
C LEU A 14 22.21 12.86 12.80
N THR A 15 21.32 13.69 13.28
CA THR A 15 20.05 14.08 12.60
C THR A 15 20.32 14.66 11.21
N ASP A 16 21.33 15.51 11.06
CA ASP A 16 21.65 16.18 9.79
C ASP A 16 22.33 15.26 8.76
N ASN A 17 22.64 14.02 9.15
CA ASN A 17 23.26 13.02 8.28
C ASN A 17 22.54 11.66 8.32
N THR A 18 21.25 11.66 8.64
CA THR A 18 20.46 10.41 8.76
C THR A 18 19.10 10.56 8.08
N ILE A 19 18.84 9.73 7.07
CA ILE A 19 17.51 9.57 6.50
C ILE A 19 16.69 8.72 7.47
N VAL A 20 15.51 9.22 7.84
CA VAL A 20 14.59 8.50 8.71
C VAL A 20 13.38 8.02 7.89
N VAL A 21 13.12 6.72 7.94
CA VAL A 21 11.95 6.12 7.32
C VAL A 21 11.09 5.47 8.40
N PHE A 22 9.83 5.91 8.49
CA PHE A 22 8.83 5.33 9.37
C PHE A 22 7.74 4.66 8.55
N ILE A 23 7.59 3.35 8.70
CA ILE A 23 6.64 2.52 7.96
C ILE A 23 6.01 1.47 8.87
N SER A 24 4.95 0.83 8.37
CA SER A 24 4.48 -0.47 8.86
C SER A 24 4.54 -1.49 7.73
N ASP A 25 4.68 -2.78 8.07
CA ASP A 25 4.66 -3.90 7.12
C ASP A 25 3.24 -4.21 6.62
N HIS A 26 2.22 -3.96 7.45
CA HIS A 26 0.80 -4.13 7.15
C HIS A 26 -0.04 -3.29 8.10
N GLY A 27 -1.30 -3.09 7.75
CA GLY A 27 -2.33 -2.56 8.63
C GLY A 27 -2.94 -3.62 9.56
N TYR A 28 -4.04 -3.29 10.25
CA TYR A 28 -4.69 -4.19 11.20
C TYR A 28 -6.15 -3.79 11.42
N HIS A 29 -7.08 -4.74 11.26
CA HIS A 29 -8.49 -4.53 11.59
C HIS A 29 -8.74 -4.73 13.08
N LEU A 30 -9.50 -3.81 13.67
CA LEU A 30 -9.93 -3.83 15.07
C LEU A 30 -11.46 -3.86 15.16
N GLY A 31 -12.10 -4.77 14.44
CA GLY A 31 -13.56 -4.93 14.37
C GLY A 31 -14.19 -4.28 13.13
N HIS A 32 -13.44 -3.50 12.36
CA HIS A 32 -13.92 -2.93 11.10
C HIS A 32 -14.33 -4.06 10.14
N LYS A 33 -15.51 -3.95 9.49
CA LYS A 33 -16.12 -5.00 8.65
C LYS A 33 -16.33 -6.33 9.40
N GLY A 34 -16.37 -6.33 10.74
CA GLY A 34 -16.38 -7.55 11.55
C GLY A 34 -15.05 -8.33 11.52
N LEU A 35 -14.00 -7.74 10.96
CA LEU A 35 -12.69 -8.35 10.86
C LEU A 35 -11.80 -7.95 12.04
N TRP A 36 -11.01 -8.90 12.50
CA TRP A 36 -9.94 -8.74 13.47
C TRP A 36 -8.67 -9.33 12.89
N GLN A 37 -7.56 -8.66 13.00
CA GLN A 37 -6.27 -9.02 12.43
C GLN A 37 -6.04 -8.40 11.04
N LYS A 38 -5.27 -9.07 10.23
CA LYS A 38 -4.78 -8.76 8.88
C LYS A 38 -4.99 -9.99 8.00
N SER A 39 -4.42 -10.02 6.84
CA SER A 39 -4.46 -11.10 5.86
C SER A 39 -5.76 -11.08 5.03
N ASP A 40 -6.18 -9.89 4.70
CA ASP A 40 -7.18 -9.60 3.69
C ASP A 40 -6.62 -8.57 2.71
N LEU A 41 -7.45 -8.04 1.81
CA LEU A 41 -7.06 -7.09 0.77
C LEU A 41 -7.90 -5.80 0.84
N PHE A 42 -8.39 -5.46 2.01
CA PHE A 42 -9.03 -4.19 2.28
C PHE A 42 -8.01 -3.11 2.69
N GLU A 43 -8.40 -1.86 2.54
CA GLU A 43 -7.56 -0.70 2.88
C GLU A 43 -7.02 -0.77 4.31
N GLY A 44 -7.81 -1.29 5.25
CA GLY A 44 -7.39 -1.45 6.66
C GLY A 44 -6.19 -2.38 6.86
N SER A 45 -5.99 -3.36 5.98
CA SER A 45 -4.81 -4.25 6.00
C SER A 45 -3.69 -3.77 5.09
N ASP A 46 -4.01 -3.13 3.96
CA ASP A 46 -3.06 -2.81 2.91
C ASP A 46 -2.41 -1.44 3.07
N ARG A 47 -3.19 -0.44 3.51
CA ARG A 47 -2.68 0.90 3.70
C ARG A 47 -1.92 1.02 5.00
N VAL A 48 -0.68 1.46 4.89
CA VAL A 48 0.23 1.66 6.02
C VAL A 48 0.78 3.08 6.05
N PRO A 49 1.19 3.58 7.23
CA PRO A 49 1.96 4.82 7.26
C PRO A 49 3.27 4.64 6.50
N MET A 50 3.63 5.66 5.72
CA MET A 50 4.94 5.76 5.07
C MET A 50 5.40 7.22 5.18
N ILE A 51 6.43 7.46 5.98
CA ILE A 51 7.01 8.79 6.20
C ILE A 51 8.51 8.67 5.88
N ILE A 52 9.00 9.54 5.02
CA ILE A 52 10.41 9.63 4.66
C ILE A 52 10.88 11.04 5.00
N SER A 53 11.88 11.14 5.86
CA SER A 53 12.52 12.40 6.23
C SER A 53 13.97 12.37 5.78
N VAL A 54 14.33 13.33 4.93
CA VAL A 54 15.68 13.49 4.38
C VAL A 54 16.26 14.80 4.91
N PRO A 55 17.48 14.83 5.43
CA PRO A 55 18.12 16.08 5.86
C PRO A 55 18.13 17.13 4.75
N GLY A 56 17.69 18.35 5.08
CA GLY A 56 17.69 19.46 4.14
C GLY A 56 16.62 19.42 3.03
N MET A 57 15.67 18.46 3.08
CA MET A 57 14.59 18.40 2.08
C MET A 57 13.72 19.67 2.08
N LYS A 58 13.37 20.14 0.88
CA LYS A 58 12.59 21.40 0.70
C LYS A 58 11.15 21.27 1.17
N ASN A 59 10.54 20.10 0.98
CA ASN A 59 9.13 19.87 1.25
C ASN A 59 8.90 19.14 2.59
N ALA A 60 9.74 19.42 3.59
CA ALA A 60 9.56 18.88 4.93
C ALA A 60 8.15 19.22 5.48
N GLY A 61 7.47 18.23 6.07
CA GLY A 61 6.13 18.37 6.62
C GLY A 61 4.99 18.32 5.59
N GLN A 62 5.29 18.18 4.29
CA GLN A 62 4.29 18.00 3.26
C GLN A 62 3.79 16.55 3.19
N SER A 63 2.59 16.37 2.68
CA SER A 63 2.00 15.06 2.37
C SER A 63 1.66 14.98 0.89
N THR A 64 1.57 13.76 0.38
CA THR A 64 1.17 13.47 -0.99
C THR A 64 0.07 12.43 -1.05
N SER A 65 -0.78 12.49 -2.08
CA SER A 65 -1.75 11.45 -2.42
C SER A 65 -1.23 10.47 -3.48
N SER A 66 0.04 10.57 -3.87
CA SER A 66 0.65 9.63 -4.81
C SER A 66 0.64 8.22 -4.25
N LEU A 67 0.27 7.25 -5.09
CA LEU A 67 0.35 5.85 -4.71
C LEU A 67 1.81 5.42 -4.57
N ALA A 68 2.07 4.58 -3.57
CA ALA A 68 3.38 4.00 -3.29
C ALA A 68 3.22 2.55 -2.82
N GLU A 69 4.24 1.76 -3.03
CA GLU A 69 4.35 0.39 -2.52
C GLU A 69 5.61 0.24 -1.67
N LEU A 70 5.63 -0.72 -0.74
CA LEU A 70 6.83 -0.96 0.08
C LEU A 70 8.06 -1.35 -0.74
N VAL A 71 7.87 -1.94 -1.92
CA VAL A 71 8.99 -2.26 -2.85
C VAL A 71 9.67 -1.01 -3.41
N ASP A 72 9.04 0.15 -3.32
CA ASP A 72 9.59 1.43 -3.77
C ASP A 72 10.66 1.99 -2.82
N LEU A 73 10.68 1.51 -1.58
CA LEU A 73 11.65 1.99 -0.58
C LEU A 73 13.09 1.70 -0.97
N TYR A 74 13.38 0.51 -1.49
CA TYR A 74 14.75 0.16 -1.86
C TYR A 74 15.32 1.09 -2.95
N PRO A 75 14.68 1.26 -4.12
CA PRO A 75 15.18 2.19 -5.14
C PRO A 75 15.18 3.65 -4.66
N THR A 76 14.25 4.05 -3.80
CA THR A 76 14.23 5.40 -3.20
C THR A 76 15.45 5.65 -2.33
N LEU A 77 15.74 4.74 -1.40
CA LEU A 77 16.90 4.86 -0.53
C LEU A 77 18.24 4.77 -1.31
N SER A 78 18.27 3.93 -2.35
CA SER A 78 19.46 3.89 -3.23
C SER A 78 19.71 5.23 -3.91
N ASP A 79 18.65 5.90 -4.44
CA ASP A 79 18.81 7.21 -5.06
C ASP A 79 19.21 8.28 -4.02
N LEU A 80 18.54 8.32 -2.87
CA LEU A 80 18.84 9.29 -1.81
C LEU A 80 20.26 9.15 -1.24
N CYS A 81 20.81 7.95 -1.28
CA CYS A 81 22.18 7.66 -0.82
C CYS A 81 23.20 7.58 -1.96
N GLU A 82 22.83 7.91 -3.20
CA GLU A 82 23.69 7.85 -4.41
C GLU A 82 24.31 6.46 -4.61
N LEU A 83 23.57 5.40 -4.27
CA LEU A 83 24.02 4.02 -4.39
C LEU A 83 23.57 3.40 -5.72
N PRO A 84 24.36 2.50 -6.32
CA PRO A 84 23.98 1.79 -7.53
C PRO A 84 22.74 0.91 -7.28
N LYS A 85 21.78 0.97 -8.22
CA LYS A 85 20.56 0.16 -8.16
C LYS A 85 20.71 -1.14 -8.94
N PRO A 86 20.42 -2.30 -8.33
CA PRO A 86 20.30 -3.55 -9.05
C PRO A 86 19.23 -3.49 -10.14
N THR A 87 19.51 -4.06 -11.31
CA THR A 87 18.62 -4.00 -12.49
C THR A 87 17.31 -4.81 -12.35
N HIS A 88 17.27 -5.73 -11.38
CA HIS A 88 16.09 -6.59 -11.13
C HIS A 88 15.04 -5.96 -10.24
N LEU A 89 15.26 -4.76 -9.69
CA LEU A 89 14.28 -4.09 -8.83
C LEU A 89 12.98 -3.81 -9.61
N LYS A 90 11.85 -4.05 -8.95
CA LYS A 90 10.50 -3.79 -9.49
C LYS A 90 9.88 -2.51 -8.94
N GLY A 91 10.40 -2.01 -7.81
CA GLY A 91 9.96 -0.75 -7.23
C GLY A 91 10.38 0.46 -8.05
N GLN A 92 9.70 1.57 -7.84
CA GLN A 92 9.98 2.87 -8.45
C GLN A 92 10.45 3.82 -7.36
N SER A 93 11.44 4.66 -7.66
CA SER A 93 11.94 5.63 -6.71
C SER A 93 10.90 6.71 -6.43
N LEU A 94 10.71 7.02 -5.16
CA LEU A 94 9.80 8.06 -4.67
C LEU A 94 10.47 9.45 -4.57
N VAL A 95 11.72 9.59 -4.97
CA VAL A 95 12.46 10.87 -4.90
C VAL A 95 11.70 11.98 -5.59
N LYS A 96 11.14 11.70 -6.79
CA LYS A 96 10.31 12.67 -7.50
C LYS A 96 9.14 13.21 -6.66
N VAL A 97 8.49 12.36 -5.87
CA VAL A 97 7.36 12.75 -5.02
C VAL A 97 7.84 13.50 -3.78
N LEU A 98 9.03 13.20 -3.28
CA LEU A 98 9.65 13.96 -2.18
C LEU A 98 9.99 15.39 -2.61
N ASP A 99 10.42 15.57 -3.87
CA ASP A 99 10.75 16.87 -4.45
C ASP A 99 9.51 17.64 -4.94
N GLU A 100 8.51 16.94 -5.43
CA GLU A 100 7.26 17.46 -5.99
C GLU A 100 6.07 16.65 -5.43
N PRO A 101 5.47 17.04 -4.29
CA PRO A 101 4.42 16.27 -3.61
C PRO A 101 3.19 15.97 -4.48
N GLU A 102 2.90 16.80 -5.49
CA GLU A 102 1.80 16.59 -6.44
C GLU A 102 2.16 15.64 -7.59
N ALA A 103 3.43 15.23 -7.69
CA ALA A 103 3.84 14.29 -8.73
C ALA A 103 3.25 12.89 -8.49
N THR A 104 3.13 12.13 -9.58
CA THR A 104 2.71 10.74 -9.55
C THR A 104 3.85 9.86 -10.06
N VAL A 105 4.18 8.81 -9.32
CA VAL A 105 5.18 7.81 -9.72
C VAL A 105 4.55 6.52 -10.21
N ARG A 106 3.29 6.24 -9.81
CA ARG A 106 2.55 5.06 -10.28
C ARG A 106 1.04 5.32 -10.33
N GLU A 107 0.39 4.68 -11.30
CA GLU A 107 -1.06 4.77 -11.49
C GLU A 107 -1.82 3.78 -10.60
N ALA A 108 -1.16 2.72 -10.14
CA ALA A 108 -1.76 1.69 -9.31
C ALA A 108 -0.74 1.07 -8.35
N ALA A 109 -1.23 0.62 -7.19
CA ALA A 109 -0.52 -0.20 -6.23
C ALA A 109 -1.12 -1.61 -6.20
N PHE A 110 -0.26 -2.62 -6.04
CA PHE A 110 -0.65 -4.03 -6.06
C PHE A 110 -0.35 -4.69 -4.73
N THR A 111 -1.31 -5.47 -4.22
CA THR A 111 -1.09 -6.33 -3.06
C THR A 111 -1.50 -7.76 -3.38
N VAL A 112 -0.74 -8.69 -2.86
CA VAL A 112 -1.00 -10.13 -2.98
C VAL A 112 -1.00 -10.74 -1.59
N THR A 113 -2.06 -11.50 -1.28
CA THR A 113 -2.12 -12.22 -0.01
C THR A 113 -2.55 -13.67 -0.22
N ARG A 114 -2.25 -14.49 0.78
CA ARG A 114 -2.66 -15.89 0.81
C ARG A 114 -3.41 -16.18 2.09
N ILE A 115 -4.66 -16.59 1.95
CA ILE A 115 -5.49 -16.99 3.08
C ILE A 115 -5.71 -18.51 3.09
N ARG A 116 -6.07 -19.05 4.26
CA ARG A 116 -6.55 -20.42 4.42
C ARG A 116 -8.03 -20.39 4.76
N LYS A 117 -8.88 -20.77 3.82
CA LYS A 117 -10.33 -20.79 3.96
C LYS A 117 -10.87 -22.20 3.92
N ARG A 118 -11.82 -22.50 4.81
CA ARG A 118 -12.59 -23.76 4.73
C ARG A 118 -13.73 -23.53 3.76
N MET A 119 -13.76 -24.33 2.69
CA MET A 119 -14.83 -24.24 1.71
C MET A 119 -16.00 -25.12 2.12
N PRO A 120 -17.25 -24.72 1.78
CA PRO A 120 -18.42 -25.55 2.03
C PRO A 120 -18.24 -26.95 1.42
N GLY A 121 -18.54 -27.99 2.20
CA GLY A 121 -18.44 -29.39 1.75
C GLY A 121 -17.03 -30.00 1.74
N GLN A 122 -15.98 -29.26 2.06
CA GLN A 122 -14.61 -29.78 2.08
C GLN A 122 -14.12 -30.13 3.50
N LYS A 123 -13.37 -31.25 3.61
CA LYS A 123 -12.65 -31.62 4.83
C LYS A 123 -11.28 -30.99 4.85
N GLY A 124 -11.18 -29.72 5.22
CA GLY A 124 -9.89 -29.05 5.31
C GLY A 124 -9.97 -27.56 4.98
N ARG A 125 -8.81 -26.88 5.01
CA ARG A 125 -8.68 -25.50 4.60
C ARG A 125 -7.90 -25.42 3.30
N GLU A 126 -8.49 -24.83 2.28
CA GLU A 126 -7.84 -24.53 1.01
C GLU A 126 -6.99 -23.25 1.14
N ARG A 127 -5.87 -23.21 0.43
CA ARG A 127 -5.05 -21.99 0.29
C ARG A 127 -5.58 -21.21 -0.91
N LEU A 128 -6.08 -20.02 -0.67
CA LEU A 128 -6.54 -19.12 -1.71
C LEU A 128 -5.53 -17.98 -1.85
N LEU A 129 -5.14 -17.70 -3.07
CA LEU A 129 -4.38 -16.53 -3.43
C LEU A 129 -5.37 -15.41 -3.76
N GLY A 130 -5.15 -14.23 -3.22
CA GLY A 130 -5.91 -13.04 -3.52
C GLY A 130 -4.99 -11.98 -4.10
N HIS A 131 -5.48 -11.24 -5.08
CA HIS A 131 -4.82 -10.12 -5.72
C HIS A 131 -5.70 -8.88 -5.62
N THR A 132 -5.10 -7.75 -5.34
CA THR A 132 -5.80 -6.46 -5.42
C THR A 132 -4.97 -5.45 -6.17
N ILE A 133 -5.66 -4.60 -6.93
CA ILE A 133 -5.13 -3.41 -7.56
C ILE A 133 -5.85 -2.18 -7.00
N ARG A 134 -5.10 -1.21 -6.51
CA ARG A 134 -5.55 0.05 -5.96
C ARG A 134 -5.10 1.19 -6.86
N THR A 135 -6.03 1.84 -7.55
CA THR A 135 -5.80 3.10 -8.26
C THR A 135 -6.14 4.28 -7.34
N LYS A 136 -5.97 5.52 -7.77
CA LYS A 136 -6.35 6.69 -6.97
C LYS A 136 -7.81 6.66 -6.54
N ARG A 137 -8.72 6.14 -7.38
CA ARG A 137 -10.17 6.13 -7.12
C ARG A 137 -10.73 4.74 -6.83
N TYR A 138 -10.26 3.69 -7.50
CA TYR A 138 -10.87 2.37 -7.42
C TYR A 138 -9.96 1.35 -6.78
N ARG A 139 -10.57 0.34 -6.14
CA ARG A 139 -9.93 -0.92 -5.78
C ARG A 139 -10.68 -2.06 -6.46
N TYR A 140 -9.95 -2.92 -7.12
CA TYR A 140 -10.43 -4.21 -7.60
C TYR A 140 -9.68 -5.32 -6.87
N THR A 141 -10.41 -6.32 -6.42
CA THR A 141 -9.86 -7.50 -5.74
C THR A 141 -10.44 -8.76 -6.34
N GLU A 142 -9.59 -9.79 -6.50
CA GLU A 142 -10.02 -11.12 -6.91
C GLU A 142 -9.38 -12.22 -6.08
N TRP A 143 -10.11 -13.31 -5.90
CA TRP A 143 -9.67 -14.47 -5.16
C TRP A 143 -9.60 -15.70 -6.08
N ALA A 144 -8.39 -16.32 -6.18
CA ALA A 144 -8.10 -17.46 -7.05
C ALA A 144 -8.57 -17.21 -8.50
N ASP A 145 -8.07 -16.11 -9.10
CA ASP A 145 -8.39 -15.67 -10.45
C ASP A 145 -9.91 -15.50 -10.67
N GLY A 146 -10.57 -14.88 -9.71
CA GLY A 146 -12.01 -14.60 -9.70
C GLY A 146 -12.91 -15.80 -9.37
N LYS A 147 -12.37 -17.00 -9.26
CA LYS A 147 -13.14 -18.25 -8.99
C LYS A 147 -13.89 -18.22 -7.66
N TYR A 148 -13.34 -17.53 -6.66
CA TYR A 148 -13.94 -17.44 -5.33
C TYR A 148 -14.46 -16.04 -4.99
N GLY A 149 -14.64 -15.22 -6.01
CA GLY A 149 -15.22 -13.90 -5.91
C GLY A 149 -14.33 -12.79 -6.40
N ILE A 150 -15.00 -11.71 -6.78
CA ILE A 150 -14.39 -10.44 -7.16
C ILE A 150 -15.08 -9.31 -6.42
N GLU A 151 -14.34 -8.23 -6.20
CA GLU A 151 -14.82 -7.05 -5.51
C GLU A 151 -14.37 -5.80 -6.25
N LEU A 152 -15.21 -4.78 -6.28
CA LEU A 152 -14.90 -3.46 -6.84
C LEU A 152 -15.46 -2.38 -5.92
N TYR A 153 -14.62 -1.43 -5.53
CA TYR A 153 -14.97 -0.31 -4.66
C TYR A 153 -14.56 1.02 -5.30
N ASP A 154 -15.36 2.05 -5.06
CA ASP A 154 -15.14 3.43 -5.52
C ASP A 154 -14.89 4.33 -4.31
N TYR A 155 -13.67 4.80 -4.12
CA TYR A 155 -13.29 5.58 -2.95
C TYR A 155 -13.80 7.02 -2.94
N ASP A 156 -14.30 7.52 -4.05
CA ASP A 156 -14.96 8.83 -4.07
C ASP A 156 -16.31 8.78 -3.34
N ASP A 157 -17.01 7.63 -3.41
CA ASP A 157 -18.35 7.45 -2.83
C ASP A 157 -18.35 6.51 -1.60
N ASP A 158 -17.40 5.57 -1.52
CA ASP A 158 -17.34 4.50 -0.51
C ASP A 158 -15.91 4.25 -0.03
N PRO A 159 -15.31 5.19 0.74
CA PRO A 159 -13.94 5.04 1.26
C PRO A 159 -13.79 3.88 2.25
N ASP A 160 -14.90 3.40 2.81
CA ASP A 160 -14.94 2.28 3.76
C ASP A 160 -15.14 0.91 3.10
N GLU A 161 -15.21 0.85 1.76
CA GLU A 161 -15.34 -0.39 0.98
C GLU A 161 -16.54 -1.25 1.39
N ILE A 162 -17.70 -0.64 1.63
CA ILE A 162 -18.92 -1.32 2.11
C ILE A 162 -19.73 -1.90 0.95
N ILE A 163 -19.76 -1.21 -0.21
CA ILE A 163 -20.63 -1.53 -1.33
C ILE A 163 -19.82 -2.13 -2.48
N ASN A 164 -19.92 -3.46 -2.65
CA ASN A 164 -19.30 -4.13 -3.79
C ASN A 164 -20.03 -3.83 -5.10
N LEU A 165 -19.40 -3.09 -6.00
CA LEU A 165 -19.93 -2.58 -7.26
C LEU A 165 -19.85 -3.57 -8.43
N THR A 166 -19.36 -4.78 -8.27
CA THR A 166 -19.19 -5.76 -9.35
C THR A 166 -20.48 -6.12 -10.07
N LYS A 167 -21.64 -5.94 -9.44
CA LYS A 167 -22.97 -6.19 -10.04
C LYS A 167 -23.65 -4.91 -10.51
N CYS A 168 -23.03 -3.75 -10.34
CA CYS A 168 -23.60 -2.46 -10.72
C CYS A 168 -23.41 -2.21 -12.22
N ALA A 169 -24.50 -1.98 -12.93
CA ALA A 169 -24.48 -1.80 -14.39
C ALA A 169 -23.65 -0.60 -14.83
N SER A 170 -23.64 0.49 -14.06
CA SER A 170 -22.87 1.71 -14.34
C SER A 170 -21.36 1.54 -14.17
N HIS A 171 -20.88 0.45 -13.56
CA HIS A 171 -19.46 0.20 -13.30
C HIS A 171 -18.87 -0.94 -14.15
N LYS A 172 -19.58 -1.43 -15.16
CA LYS A 172 -19.13 -2.54 -16.02
C LYS A 172 -17.82 -2.22 -16.76
N ASP A 173 -17.69 -1.01 -17.27
CA ASP A 173 -16.51 -0.61 -18.05
C ASP A 173 -15.27 -0.48 -17.16
N ILE A 174 -15.43 0.10 -15.96
CA ILE A 174 -14.30 0.17 -15.01
C ILE A 174 -13.93 -1.21 -14.50
N LEU A 175 -14.91 -2.08 -14.21
CA LEU A 175 -14.65 -3.46 -13.81
C LEU A 175 -13.80 -4.19 -14.86
N LYS A 176 -14.19 -4.09 -16.15
CA LYS A 176 -13.44 -4.70 -17.26
C LYS A 176 -12.01 -4.13 -17.42
N ARG A 177 -11.81 -2.86 -17.10
CA ARG A 177 -10.47 -2.24 -17.17
C ARG A 177 -9.56 -2.66 -16.03
N MET A 178 -10.13 -3.00 -14.88
CA MET A 178 -9.38 -3.39 -13.68
C MET A 178 -9.06 -4.89 -13.63
N GLN A 179 -9.75 -5.74 -14.40
CA GLN A 179 -9.46 -7.15 -14.61
C GLN A 179 -8.25 -7.34 -15.54
#